data_aa20e37d5c299c47f45f81e31e827aa7
#
_entry.id   aa20e37d5c299c47f45f81e31e827aa7
#
_cell.length_a   1.000
_cell.length_b   1.000
_cell.length_c   1.000
_cell.angle_alpha   90.00
_cell.angle_beta   90.00
_cell.angle_gamma   90.00
#
_symmetry.space_group_name_H-M   'P 1'
#
loop_
_entity.id
_entity.type
_entity.pdbx_description
1 polymer ?
#
loop_
_entity_poly.entity_id
_entity_poly.type
_entity_poly.pdbx_seq_one_letter_code
_entity_poly.pdbx_strand_id
1 'polypeptide(L)'
;MQASTLVSLEEYLASHYDPDRDYVDGVLLERNVGEYDHARLQLLLGVYLGARERVWGVRALVEQRMQVRSGKFRIPDLCLILRSAQVTQVLLAPPFLCVEVLSPSDSLESLQERIDDYLAFGVPYVWVLSPKSRRGWIYTPDAIREAKDGVLRTENPDIAVPLVELFDQD
;
A
#
# COMPACT_ATOMS: atom_id res chain seq x y z
N MET A 1 17.08 -23.68 -12.76
CA MET A 1 16.99 -22.77 -11.58
C MET A 1 17.96 -21.63 -11.83
N GLN A 2 17.45 -20.45 -12.18
CA GLN A 2 18.29 -19.26 -12.21
C GLN A 2 18.61 -18.87 -10.76
N ALA A 3 19.90 -18.85 -10.42
CA ALA A 3 20.35 -18.31 -9.14
C ALA A 3 19.98 -16.82 -9.13
N SER A 4 19.05 -16.42 -8.27
CA SER A 4 18.78 -15.01 -8.05
C SER A 4 20.03 -14.40 -7.43
N THR A 5 20.65 -13.46 -8.14
CA THR A 5 21.81 -12.72 -7.61
C THR A 5 21.30 -11.91 -6.42
N LEU A 6 21.83 -12.18 -5.23
CA LEU A 6 21.49 -11.41 -4.04
C LEU A 6 22.08 -10.00 -4.16
N VAL A 7 21.27 -9.01 -3.90
CA VAL A 7 21.61 -7.59 -3.86
C VAL A 7 21.86 -7.18 -2.42
N SER A 8 22.94 -6.41 -2.16
CA SER A 8 23.19 -5.91 -0.81
C SER A 8 22.15 -4.82 -0.46
N LEU A 9 21.90 -4.63 0.84
CA LEU A 9 21.00 -3.57 1.31
C LEU A 9 21.52 -2.18 0.89
N GLU A 10 22.83 -1.96 0.94
CA GLU A 10 23.45 -0.71 0.53
C GLU A 10 23.19 -0.44 -0.97
N GLU A 11 23.39 -1.44 -1.81
CA GLU A 11 23.12 -1.35 -3.24
C GLU A 11 21.64 -1.08 -3.51
N TYR A 12 20.72 -1.80 -2.83
CA TYR A 12 19.30 -1.55 -2.96
C TYR A 12 18.90 -0.12 -2.61
N LEU A 13 19.39 0.42 -1.51
CA LEU A 13 19.05 1.77 -1.06
C LEU A 13 19.69 2.87 -1.95
N ALA A 14 20.83 2.58 -2.56
CA ALA A 14 21.52 3.50 -3.48
C ALA A 14 21.03 3.40 -4.92
N SER A 15 20.20 2.39 -5.25
CA SER A 15 19.75 2.11 -6.61
C SER A 15 18.35 2.64 -6.87
N HIS A 16 18.11 3.01 -8.12
CA HIS A 16 16.79 3.28 -8.67
C HIS A 16 16.36 2.10 -9.54
N TYR A 17 15.18 1.58 -9.25
CA TYR A 17 14.54 0.54 -10.05
C TYR A 17 13.32 1.14 -10.77
N ASP A 18 13.11 0.77 -12.01
CA ASP A 18 11.96 1.17 -12.81
C ASP A 18 11.32 -0.08 -13.44
N PRO A 19 10.14 -0.51 -12.99
CA PRO A 19 9.41 -0.05 -11.80
C PRO A 19 10.19 -0.32 -10.50
N ASP A 20 9.87 0.41 -9.42
CA ASP A 20 10.48 0.20 -8.11
C ASP A 20 10.17 -1.22 -7.59
N ARG A 21 11.01 -1.76 -6.70
CA ARG A 21 10.98 -3.16 -6.28
C ARG A 21 10.96 -3.29 -4.77
N ASP A 22 10.21 -4.28 -4.29
CA ASP A 22 10.33 -4.74 -2.90
C ASP A 22 11.68 -5.42 -2.70
N TYR A 23 12.21 -5.35 -1.49
CA TYR A 23 13.45 -6.01 -1.11
C TYR A 23 13.19 -6.96 0.06
N VAL A 24 13.55 -8.22 -0.10
CA VAL A 24 13.37 -9.25 0.93
C VAL A 24 14.67 -10.05 1.05
N ASP A 25 15.44 -9.78 2.11
CA ASP A 25 16.66 -10.51 2.48
C ASP A 25 17.63 -10.72 1.28
N GLY A 26 17.85 -9.67 0.49
CA GLY A 26 18.72 -9.69 -0.67
C GLY A 26 18.03 -9.99 -1.99
N VAL A 27 16.77 -10.40 -2.00
CA VAL A 27 16.00 -10.68 -3.21
C VAL A 27 15.17 -9.46 -3.59
N LEU A 28 15.27 -9.05 -4.85
CA LEU A 28 14.40 -8.04 -5.44
C LEU A 28 13.13 -8.69 -5.98
N LEU A 29 11.99 -8.26 -5.49
CA LEU A 29 10.70 -8.70 -5.97
C LEU A 29 10.11 -7.64 -6.89
N GLU A 30 9.79 -8.04 -8.11
CA GLU A 30 9.14 -7.16 -9.07
C GLU A 30 7.74 -6.81 -8.60
N ARG A 31 7.41 -5.54 -8.74
CA ARG A 31 6.04 -5.04 -8.57
C ARG A 31 5.32 -5.14 -9.92
N ASN A 32 4.02 -5.26 -9.85
CA ASN A 32 3.21 -5.31 -11.05
C ASN A 32 3.34 -4.02 -11.85
N VAL A 33 3.54 -4.15 -13.16
CA VAL A 33 3.49 -3.00 -14.06
C VAL A 33 2.04 -2.53 -14.13
N GLY A 34 1.81 -1.23 -13.92
CA GLY A 34 0.49 -0.65 -13.85
C GLY A 34 -0.32 -0.88 -15.13
N GLU A 35 -1.31 -1.75 -15.04
CA GLU A 35 -2.38 -1.80 -16.03
C GLU A 35 -3.32 -0.61 -15.84
N TYR A 36 -4.08 -0.26 -16.86
CA TYR A 36 -4.95 0.92 -16.85
C TYR A 36 -5.84 0.99 -15.60
N ASP A 37 -6.55 -0.08 -15.29
CA ASP A 37 -7.48 -0.10 -14.15
C ASP A 37 -6.78 0.09 -12.81
N HIS A 38 -5.60 -0.53 -12.63
CA HIS A 38 -4.77 -0.35 -11.44
C HIS A 38 -4.30 1.10 -11.31
N ALA A 39 -3.65 1.62 -12.36
CA ALA A 39 -3.11 2.98 -12.37
C ALA A 39 -4.21 4.04 -12.20
N ARG A 40 -5.37 3.82 -12.82
CA ARG A 40 -6.52 4.72 -12.72
C ARG A 40 -7.07 4.76 -11.30
N LEU A 41 -7.29 3.60 -10.67
CA LEU A 41 -7.77 3.52 -9.30
C LEU A 41 -6.78 4.10 -8.30
N GLN A 42 -5.49 3.81 -8.46
CA GLN A 42 -4.42 4.40 -7.63
C GLN A 42 -4.44 5.94 -7.70
N LEU A 43 -4.56 6.49 -8.91
CA LEU A 43 -4.66 7.95 -9.11
C LEU A 43 -5.92 8.52 -8.44
N LEU A 44 -7.10 7.95 -8.69
CA LEU A 44 -8.35 8.46 -8.13
C LEU A 44 -8.36 8.42 -6.61
N LEU A 45 -7.87 7.33 -6.02
CA LEU A 45 -7.72 7.23 -4.58
C LEU A 45 -6.70 8.24 -4.03
N GLY A 46 -5.56 8.41 -4.70
CA GLY A 46 -4.55 9.40 -4.32
C GLY A 46 -5.10 10.83 -4.32
N VAL A 47 -5.87 11.19 -5.35
CA VAL A 47 -6.55 12.50 -5.45
C VAL A 47 -7.58 12.65 -4.33
N TYR A 48 -8.41 11.62 -4.09
CA TYR A 48 -9.45 11.66 -3.06
C TYR A 48 -8.85 11.85 -1.66
N LEU A 49 -7.81 11.09 -1.31
CA LEU A 49 -7.12 11.16 -0.03
C LEU A 49 -6.34 12.46 0.10
N GLY A 50 -5.60 12.86 -0.92
CA GLY A 50 -4.79 14.08 -0.95
C GLY A 50 -5.60 15.35 -0.75
N ALA A 51 -6.79 15.42 -1.35
CA ALA A 51 -7.69 16.57 -1.19
C ALA A 51 -8.20 16.74 0.26
N ARG A 52 -8.13 15.70 1.09
CA ARG A 52 -8.69 15.65 2.45
C ARG A 52 -7.64 15.55 3.56
N GLU A 53 -6.36 15.59 3.23
CA GLU A 53 -5.25 15.47 4.19
C GLU A 53 -5.38 16.38 5.41
N ARG A 54 -5.78 17.65 5.16
CA ARG A 54 -5.91 18.64 6.25
C ARG A 54 -7.06 18.31 7.19
N VAL A 55 -8.17 17.84 6.63
CA VAL A 55 -9.37 17.48 7.39
C VAL A 55 -9.12 16.29 8.29
N TRP A 56 -8.42 15.30 7.76
CA TRP A 56 -8.13 14.05 8.49
C TRP A 56 -6.83 14.09 9.30
N GLY A 57 -6.03 15.14 9.17
CA GLY A 57 -4.74 15.24 9.87
C GLY A 57 -3.70 14.23 9.42
N VAL A 58 -3.70 13.90 8.13
CA VAL A 58 -2.82 12.91 7.51
C VAL A 58 -2.01 13.51 6.35
N ARG A 59 -1.08 12.74 5.81
CA ARG A 59 -0.42 12.95 4.51
C ARG A 59 -0.55 11.67 3.69
N ALA A 60 -0.96 11.81 2.43
CA ALA A 60 -1.05 10.72 1.47
C ALA A 60 0.27 10.61 0.69
N LEU A 61 0.78 9.41 0.55
CA LEU A 61 1.99 9.10 -0.19
C LEU A 61 1.70 7.96 -1.15
N VAL A 62 2.26 8.05 -2.35
CA VAL A 62 2.20 6.98 -3.36
C VAL A 62 3.54 6.27 -3.43
N GLU A 63 3.51 4.94 -3.54
CA GLU A 63 4.69 4.10 -3.74
C GLU A 63 5.84 4.42 -2.76
N GLN A 64 5.48 4.66 -1.51
CA GLN A 64 6.44 5.04 -0.48
C GLN A 64 7.16 3.82 0.08
N ARG A 65 8.47 3.79 -0.09
CA ARG A 65 9.31 2.73 0.48
C ARG A 65 9.28 2.76 2.01
N MET A 66 9.08 1.60 2.62
CA MET A 66 9.12 1.43 4.08
C MET A 66 9.93 0.20 4.48
N GLN A 67 10.66 0.29 5.58
CA GLN A 67 11.38 -0.83 6.17
C GLN A 67 10.47 -1.53 7.19
N VAL A 68 9.82 -2.60 6.77
CA VAL A 68 8.88 -3.35 7.64
C VAL A 68 9.59 -4.19 8.69
N ARG A 69 10.82 -4.61 8.45
CA ARG A 69 11.76 -5.19 9.41
C ARG A 69 13.20 -5.07 8.88
N SER A 70 14.18 -5.44 9.70
CA SER A 70 15.57 -5.54 9.24
C SER A 70 15.65 -6.45 8.01
N GLY A 71 16.26 -5.97 6.94
CA GLY A 71 16.43 -6.71 5.68
C GLY A 71 15.16 -6.84 4.83
N LYS A 72 14.02 -6.22 5.21
CA LYS A 72 12.79 -6.30 4.42
C LYS A 72 12.13 -4.95 4.21
N PHE A 73 11.95 -4.60 2.95
CA PHE A 73 11.31 -3.36 2.51
C PHE A 73 10.10 -3.68 1.66
N ARG A 74 9.02 -2.94 1.89
CA ARG A 74 7.79 -2.99 1.12
C ARG A 74 7.43 -1.61 0.58
N ILE A 75 6.67 -1.59 -0.49
CA ILE A 75 6.22 -0.39 -1.18
C ILE A 75 4.73 -0.55 -1.47
N PRO A 76 3.83 -0.07 -0.60
CA PRO A 76 2.40 -0.10 -0.90
C PRO A 76 2.06 0.86 -2.04
N ASP A 77 0.98 0.60 -2.76
CA ASP A 77 0.51 1.50 -3.82
C ASP A 77 0.20 2.91 -3.29
N LEU A 78 -0.41 2.97 -2.10
CA LEU A 78 -0.57 4.22 -1.33
C LEU A 78 -0.39 3.94 0.16
N CYS A 79 -0.01 4.98 0.89
CA CYS A 79 -0.12 4.94 2.36
C CYS A 79 -0.50 6.32 2.92
N LEU A 80 -1.06 6.32 4.11
CA LEU A 80 -1.31 7.53 4.89
C LEU A 80 -0.43 7.53 6.14
N ILE A 81 0.27 8.62 6.38
CA ILE A 81 0.95 8.89 7.65
C ILE A 81 0.21 9.99 8.40
N LEU A 82 0.19 9.93 9.73
CA LEU A 82 -0.35 11.02 10.55
C LEU A 82 0.51 12.28 10.35
N ARG A 83 -0.12 13.45 10.36
CA ARG A 83 0.64 14.73 10.24
C ARG A 83 1.65 14.94 11.34
N SER A 84 1.42 14.36 12.51
CA SER A 84 2.34 14.38 13.66
C SER A 84 3.53 13.43 13.51
N ALA A 85 3.48 12.50 12.54
CA ALA A 85 4.56 11.54 12.34
C ALA A 85 5.83 12.21 11.82
N GLN A 86 6.98 11.71 12.27
CA GLN A 86 8.27 12.10 11.72
C GLN A 86 8.39 11.57 10.28
N VAL A 87 8.78 12.46 9.37
CA VAL A 87 8.97 12.11 7.95
C VAL A 87 10.42 11.76 7.69
N THR A 88 10.64 10.60 7.07
CA THR A 88 11.94 10.15 6.57
C THR A 88 11.80 9.71 5.11
N GLN A 89 12.89 9.71 4.32
CA GLN A 89 12.85 9.31 2.91
C GLN A 89 12.41 7.84 2.73
N VAL A 90 12.80 6.98 3.64
CA VAL A 90 12.28 5.63 3.80
C VAL A 90 11.54 5.60 5.14
N LEU A 91 10.30 5.15 5.17
CA LEU A 91 9.56 5.08 6.43
C LEU A 91 10.16 3.98 7.33
N LEU A 92 10.56 4.39 8.53
CA LEU A 92 11.08 3.51 9.59
C LEU A 92 10.05 3.30 10.72
N ALA A 93 8.91 3.97 10.64
CA ALA A 93 7.78 3.81 11.52
C ALA A 93 6.53 3.44 10.69
N PRO A 94 5.60 2.66 11.25
CA PRO A 94 4.43 2.23 10.50
C PRO A 94 3.55 3.42 10.10
N PRO A 95 3.07 3.47 8.85
CA PRO A 95 2.03 4.41 8.45
C PRO A 95 0.70 4.04 9.15
N PHE A 96 -0.23 4.97 9.15
CA PHE A 96 -1.58 4.76 9.69
C PHE A 96 -2.41 3.81 8.81
N LEU A 97 -2.20 3.85 7.51
CA LEU A 97 -2.91 3.04 6.53
C LEU A 97 -1.96 2.67 5.38
N CYS A 98 -1.98 1.42 4.98
CA CYS A 98 -1.46 0.97 3.68
C CYS A 98 -2.61 0.59 2.75
N VAL A 99 -2.44 0.79 1.46
CA VAL A 99 -3.41 0.41 0.44
C VAL A 99 -2.72 -0.38 -0.66
N GLU A 100 -3.31 -1.51 -1.03
CA GLU A 100 -2.94 -2.33 -2.17
C GLU A 100 -4.08 -2.35 -3.18
N VAL A 101 -3.78 -2.08 -4.41
CA VAL A 101 -4.69 -2.18 -5.55
C VAL A 101 -4.37 -3.46 -6.30
N LEU A 102 -5.32 -4.38 -6.38
CA LEU A 102 -5.12 -5.66 -7.03
C LEU A 102 -4.88 -5.51 -8.53
N SER A 103 -3.92 -6.24 -9.04
CA SER A 103 -3.70 -6.43 -10.46
C SER A 103 -3.97 -7.90 -10.87
N PRO A 104 -4.22 -8.19 -12.15
CA PRO A 104 -4.45 -9.56 -12.63
C PRO A 104 -3.30 -10.53 -12.38
N SER A 105 -2.09 -10.02 -12.22
CA SER A 105 -0.89 -10.81 -11.96
C SER A 105 -0.63 -11.07 -10.47
N ASP A 106 -1.40 -10.46 -9.55
CA ASP A 106 -1.26 -10.73 -8.12
C ASP A 106 -1.69 -12.16 -7.77
N SER A 107 -0.83 -12.86 -7.04
CA SER A 107 -1.23 -14.08 -6.37
C SER A 107 -1.81 -13.78 -4.99
N LEU A 108 -2.76 -14.59 -4.54
CA LEU A 108 -3.30 -14.48 -3.18
C LEU A 108 -2.20 -14.62 -2.12
N GLU A 109 -1.23 -15.50 -2.36
CA GLU A 109 -0.11 -15.75 -1.45
C GLU A 109 0.78 -14.50 -1.30
N SER A 110 1.19 -13.89 -2.42
CA SER A 110 2.04 -12.70 -2.38
C SER A 110 1.32 -11.48 -1.78
N LEU A 111 0.02 -11.33 -2.04
CA LEU A 111 -0.79 -10.31 -1.42
C LEU A 111 -0.88 -10.50 0.10
N GLN A 112 -1.16 -11.73 0.54
CA GLN A 112 -1.27 -12.04 1.97
C GLN A 112 0.04 -11.80 2.68
N GLU A 113 1.17 -12.17 2.08
CA GLU A 113 2.49 -11.89 2.64
C GLU A 113 2.73 -10.39 2.83
N ARG A 114 2.36 -9.54 1.86
CA ARG A 114 2.48 -8.08 2.01
C ARG A 114 1.60 -7.54 3.15
N ILE A 115 0.35 -8.01 3.23
CA ILE A 115 -0.58 -7.61 4.30
C ILE A 115 -0.02 -8.01 5.66
N ASP A 116 0.45 -9.23 5.81
CA ASP A 116 1.04 -9.75 7.06
C ASP A 116 2.26 -8.92 7.47
N ASP A 117 3.12 -8.55 6.52
CA ASP A 117 4.26 -7.67 6.78
C ASP A 117 3.83 -6.29 7.30
N TYR A 118 2.79 -5.68 6.71
CA TYR A 118 2.28 -4.39 7.16
C TYR A 118 1.69 -4.47 8.57
N LEU A 119 0.85 -5.45 8.84
CA LEU A 119 0.23 -5.64 10.15
C LEU A 119 1.28 -5.96 11.23
N ALA A 120 2.27 -6.82 10.92
CA ALA A 120 3.37 -7.13 11.82
C ALA A 120 4.28 -5.91 12.08
N PHE A 121 4.44 -5.02 11.11
CA PHE A 121 5.15 -3.75 11.29
C PHE A 121 4.42 -2.79 12.22
N GLY A 122 3.11 -2.96 12.41
CA GLY A 122 2.26 -2.14 13.27
C GLY A 122 1.33 -1.19 12.52
N VAL A 123 1.13 -1.39 11.22
CA VAL A 123 0.11 -0.67 10.45
C VAL A 123 -1.27 -1.06 10.96
N PRO A 124 -2.10 -0.13 11.46
CA PRO A 124 -3.40 -0.50 12.03
C PRO A 124 -4.45 -0.86 10.98
N TYR A 125 -4.33 -0.35 9.77
CA TYR A 125 -5.28 -0.60 8.69
C TYR A 125 -4.55 -0.92 7.38
N VAL A 126 -5.00 -1.98 6.69
CA VAL A 126 -4.61 -2.25 5.32
C VAL A 126 -5.89 -2.34 4.49
N TRP A 127 -6.01 -1.53 3.46
CA TRP A 127 -7.09 -1.62 2.49
C TRP A 127 -6.61 -2.36 1.26
N VAL A 128 -7.44 -3.26 0.77
CA VAL A 128 -7.23 -3.96 -0.50
C VAL A 128 -8.40 -3.63 -1.42
N LEU A 129 -8.11 -3.11 -2.61
CA LEU A 129 -9.12 -2.76 -3.59
C LEU A 129 -8.96 -3.59 -4.86
N SER A 130 -10.08 -4.07 -5.39
CA SER A 130 -10.13 -4.77 -6.67
C SER A 130 -10.79 -3.88 -7.72
N PRO A 131 -10.03 -3.38 -8.72
CA PRO A 131 -10.62 -2.62 -9.83
C PRO A 131 -11.65 -3.43 -10.60
N LYS A 132 -11.35 -4.70 -10.85
CA LYS A 132 -12.20 -5.61 -11.64
C LYS A 132 -13.56 -5.87 -11.01
N SER A 133 -13.61 -6.11 -9.70
CA SER A 133 -14.86 -6.39 -9.00
C SER A 133 -15.50 -5.16 -8.37
N ARG A 134 -14.80 -4.01 -8.39
CA ARG A 134 -15.20 -2.76 -7.72
C ARG A 134 -15.49 -2.94 -6.23
N ARG A 135 -14.72 -3.82 -5.57
CA ARG A 135 -14.86 -4.18 -4.16
C ARG A 135 -13.64 -3.76 -3.36
N GLY A 136 -13.81 -3.59 -2.07
CA GLY A 136 -12.75 -3.27 -1.14
C GLY A 136 -12.86 -4.04 0.16
N TRP A 137 -11.71 -4.35 0.74
CA TRP A 137 -11.58 -5.05 2.02
C TRP A 137 -10.71 -4.24 2.97
N ILE A 138 -11.03 -4.33 4.24
CA ILE A 138 -10.32 -3.69 5.35
C ILE A 138 -9.72 -4.79 6.21
N TYR A 139 -8.40 -4.80 6.32
CA TYR A 139 -7.64 -5.67 7.19
C TYR A 139 -7.18 -4.86 8.40
N THR A 140 -7.37 -5.43 9.57
CA THR A 140 -6.83 -4.97 10.85
C THR A 140 -6.13 -6.14 11.53
N PRO A 141 -5.35 -5.95 12.63
CA PRO A 141 -4.73 -7.06 13.34
C PRO A 141 -5.73 -8.15 13.78
N ASP A 142 -6.98 -7.78 14.02
CA ASP A 142 -7.98 -8.68 14.62
C ASP A 142 -9.04 -9.17 13.62
N ALA A 143 -9.17 -8.56 12.44
CA ALA A 143 -10.28 -8.84 11.54
C ALA A 143 -9.99 -8.52 10.07
N ILE A 144 -10.70 -9.23 9.21
CA ILE A 144 -10.82 -8.94 7.79
C ILE A 144 -12.30 -8.68 7.51
N ARG A 145 -12.61 -7.54 6.91
CA ARG A 145 -13.99 -7.16 6.56
C ARG A 145 -14.07 -6.63 5.14
N GLU A 146 -15.04 -7.09 4.41
CA GLU A 146 -15.42 -6.48 3.14
C GLU A 146 -16.27 -5.22 3.40
N ALA A 147 -15.99 -4.16 2.66
CA ALA A 147 -16.80 -2.94 2.65
C ALA A 147 -18.12 -3.14 1.85
N LYS A 148 -19.01 -3.99 2.37
CA LYS A 148 -20.26 -4.38 1.67
C LYS A 148 -21.25 -3.23 1.49
N ASP A 149 -21.17 -2.22 2.35
CA ASP A 149 -21.93 -0.97 2.24
C ASP A 149 -21.30 0.04 1.27
N GLY A 150 -20.21 -0.35 0.60
CA GLY A 150 -19.51 0.47 -0.36
C GLY A 150 -18.62 1.56 0.23
N VAL A 151 -18.26 1.49 1.54
CA VAL A 151 -17.44 2.52 2.18
C VAL A 151 -16.27 1.90 2.94
N LEU A 152 -15.05 2.27 2.57
CA LEU A 152 -13.86 1.97 3.33
C LEU A 152 -13.75 2.92 4.53
N ARG A 153 -13.47 2.39 5.71
CA ARG A 153 -13.41 3.18 6.95
C ARG A 153 -12.18 2.88 7.79
N THR A 154 -11.75 3.90 8.54
CA THR A 154 -10.82 3.78 9.67
C THR A 154 -11.37 4.53 10.88
N GLU A 155 -10.74 4.35 12.03
CA GLU A 155 -11.03 5.09 13.27
C GLU A 155 -9.74 5.76 13.77
N ASN A 156 -9.84 6.97 14.31
CA ASN A 156 -8.74 7.72 14.92
C ASN A 156 -7.47 7.90 14.04
N PRO A 157 -7.56 8.58 12.91
CA PRO A 157 -8.65 9.44 12.44
C PRO A 157 -9.80 8.67 11.78
N ASP A 158 -10.99 9.25 11.88
CA ASP A 158 -12.19 8.74 11.20
C ASP A 158 -12.17 9.14 9.73
N ILE A 159 -11.79 8.19 8.90
CA ILE A 159 -11.71 8.34 7.44
C ILE A 159 -12.79 7.46 6.81
N ALA A 160 -13.57 8.03 5.93
CA ALA A 160 -14.57 7.31 5.16
C ALA A 160 -14.39 7.60 3.66
N VAL A 161 -14.19 6.55 2.87
CA VAL A 161 -14.01 6.64 1.42
C VAL A 161 -15.08 5.80 0.73
N PRO A 162 -16.09 6.42 0.12
CA PRO A 162 -17.08 5.71 -0.69
C PRO A 162 -16.42 5.13 -1.93
N LEU A 163 -16.60 3.84 -2.17
CA LEU A 163 -16.02 3.15 -3.35
C LEU A 163 -16.55 3.74 -4.67
N VAL A 164 -17.79 4.25 -4.67
CA VAL A 164 -18.40 4.91 -5.84
C VAL A 164 -17.61 6.14 -6.31
N GLU A 165 -16.87 6.80 -5.41
CA GLU A 165 -16.04 7.96 -5.75
C GLU A 165 -14.70 7.58 -6.42
N LEU A 166 -14.34 6.30 -6.33
CA LEU A 166 -13.07 5.78 -6.82
C LEU A 166 -13.18 5.10 -8.18
N PHE A 167 -14.39 4.70 -8.57
CA PHE A 167 -14.61 4.03 -9.85
C PHE A 167 -15.32 5.00 -10.80
N ASP A 168 -14.80 5.11 -12.04
CA ASP A 168 -15.44 5.91 -13.06
C ASP A 168 -16.90 5.46 -13.23
N GLN A 169 -17.80 6.41 -13.21
CA GLN A 169 -19.20 6.21 -13.52
C GLN A 169 -19.34 6.42 -15.03
N ASP A 170 -19.35 5.33 -15.77
CA ASP A 170 -19.67 5.33 -17.19
C ASP A 170 -21.20 5.53 -17.40
#